data_d53f3e83182dbc3df48278176beacc39
#
_entry.id   d53f3e83182dbc3df48278176beacc39
#
_cell.length_a   1.000
_cell.length_b   1.000
_cell.length_c   1.000
_cell.angle_alpha   90.00
_cell.angle_beta   90.00
_cell.angle_gamma   90.00
#
_symmetry.space_group_name_H-M   'P 1'
#
loop_
_entity.id
_entity.type
_entity.pdbx_description
1 polymer ?
#
loop_
_entity_poly.entity_id
_entity_poly.type
_entity_poly.pdbx_seq_one_letter_code
_entity_poly.pdbx_strand_id
1 'polypeptide(L)'
;MKSLNRLTIPEIIKLQAENLSSKPALISDNEVLSFADLDRLSTNIATHLLHLGMLSGDRAAIWAPNMNEWVLAAIAIHKAGGVLVPINTRMKAKEASYILNNSEAKFLFSVKTFLGTDYFELLESEDLPHLLHKISLDESKPNELNQSFLSLKEQALAVELPEVSETDMADIIFTSGTTGKPKGVISSHLQNIKVFEYWSTYIGLNK
;
A
#
# COMPACT_ATOMS: atom_id res chain seq x y z
N MET A 1 20.65 -5.57 -18.82
CA MET A 1 19.86 -5.77 -17.58
C MET A 1 20.28 -4.71 -16.59
N LYS A 2 19.36 -3.86 -16.12
CA LYS A 2 19.63 -3.03 -14.93
C LYS A 2 19.97 -3.98 -13.78
N SER A 3 21.04 -3.72 -13.04
CA SER A 3 21.34 -4.43 -11.80
C SER A 3 20.16 -4.27 -10.85
N LEU A 4 19.72 -5.33 -10.14
CA LEU A 4 18.69 -5.26 -9.09
C LEU A 4 18.97 -4.14 -8.08
N ASN A 5 20.22 -3.73 -7.95
CA ASN A 5 20.68 -2.63 -7.09
C ASN A 5 20.22 -1.22 -7.50
N ARG A 6 19.43 -1.08 -8.55
CA ARG A 6 18.91 0.20 -9.06
C ARG A 6 17.43 0.11 -9.47
N LEU A 7 16.71 -0.87 -8.95
CA LEU A 7 15.28 -1.02 -9.21
C LEU A 7 14.47 -0.50 -8.04
N THR A 8 13.31 0.05 -8.37
CA THR A 8 12.26 0.38 -7.40
C THR A 8 11.26 -0.77 -7.28
N ILE A 9 10.43 -0.78 -6.23
CA ILE A 9 9.35 -1.78 -6.09
C ILE A 9 8.43 -1.76 -7.33
N PRO A 10 7.95 -0.59 -7.83
CA PRO A 10 7.18 -0.53 -9.08
C PRO A 10 7.87 -1.15 -10.28
N GLU A 11 9.18 -0.89 -10.47
CA GLU A 11 9.94 -1.45 -11.59
C GLU A 11 10.09 -2.97 -11.50
N ILE A 12 10.27 -3.52 -10.29
CA ILE A 12 10.31 -4.98 -10.09
C ILE A 12 8.96 -5.61 -10.47
N ILE A 13 7.83 -5.04 -10.03
CA ILE A 13 6.51 -5.55 -10.38
C ILE A 13 6.30 -5.56 -11.88
N LYS A 14 6.63 -4.45 -12.56
CA LYS A 14 6.56 -4.35 -14.03
C LYS A 14 7.43 -5.41 -14.71
N LEU A 15 8.67 -5.57 -14.25
CA LEU A 15 9.61 -6.54 -14.83
C LEU A 15 9.11 -7.99 -14.64
N GLN A 16 8.50 -8.30 -13.49
CA GLN A 16 7.91 -9.62 -13.25
C GLN A 16 6.66 -9.85 -14.12
N ALA A 17 5.83 -8.83 -14.33
CA ALA A 17 4.69 -8.91 -15.23
C ALA A 17 5.12 -9.18 -16.69
N GLU A 18 6.22 -8.59 -17.14
CA GLU A 18 6.80 -8.84 -18.46
C GLU A 18 7.38 -10.27 -18.59
N ASN A 19 8.06 -10.77 -17.56
CA ASN A 19 8.77 -12.06 -17.61
C ASN A 19 7.90 -13.26 -17.22
N LEU A 20 6.94 -13.08 -16.33
CA LEU A 20 6.12 -14.13 -15.73
C LEU A 20 4.62 -13.90 -15.92
N SER A 21 4.23 -13.13 -16.93
CA SER A 21 2.89 -12.57 -17.18
C SER A 21 1.72 -13.41 -16.63
N SER A 22 1.61 -14.67 -17.05
CA SER A 22 0.51 -15.56 -16.70
C SER A 22 0.71 -16.39 -15.42
N LYS A 23 1.90 -16.32 -14.78
CA LYS A 23 2.12 -17.04 -13.53
C LYS A 23 1.35 -16.40 -12.39
N PRO A 24 0.82 -17.22 -11.45
CA PRO A 24 0.19 -16.70 -10.25
C PRO A 24 1.16 -15.83 -9.43
N ALA A 25 0.72 -14.64 -9.07
CA ALA A 25 1.42 -13.71 -8.20
C ALA A 25 0.78 -13.66 -6.80
N LEU A 26 -0.55 -13.66 -6.74
CA LEU A 26 -1.32 -13.71 -5.49
C LEU A 26 -2.35 -14.82 -5.58
N ILE A 27 -2.46 -15.60 -4.53
CA ILE A 27 -3.42 -16.69 -4.40
C ILE A 27 -4.18 -16.49 -3.09
N SER A 28 -5.48 -16.32 -3.18
CA SER A 28 -6.41 -16.31 -2.04
C SER A 28 -7.49 -17.37 -2.26
N ASP A 29 -8.34 -17.60 -1.25
CA ASP A 29 -9.41 -18.59 -1.33
C ASP A 29 -10.39 -18.33 -2.48
N ASN A 30 -10.55 -17.07 -2.87
CA ASN A 30 -11.57 -16.65 -3.84
C ASN A 30 -11.00 -16.17 -5.18
N GLU A 31 -9.71 -15.88 -5.26
CA GLU A 31 -9.12 -15.24 -6.44
C GLU A 31 -7.64 -15.58 -6.60
N VAL A 32 -7.26 -15.83 -7.85
CA VAL A 32 -5.85 -15.95 -8.24
C VAL A 32 -5.53 -14.80 -9.20
N LEU A 33 -4.57 -13.96 -8.83
CA LEU A 33 -4.07 -12.89 -9.69
C LEU A 33 -2.70 -13.27 -10.26
N SER A 34 -2.56 -13.11 -11.56
CA SER A 34 -1.28 -13.26 -12.25
C SER A 34 -0.37 -12.04 -12.01
N PHE A 35 0.91 -12.14 -12.37
CA PHE A 35 1.82 -10.98 -12.35
C PHE A 35 1.35 -9.86 -13.29
N ALA A 36 0.76 -10.21 -14.44
CA ALA A 36 0.16 -9.22 -15.34
C ALA A 36 -1.04 -8.51 -14.70
N ASP A 37 -1.91 -9.25 -13.99
CA ASP A 37 -3.04 -8.66 -13.26
C ASP A 37 -2.55 -7.77 -12.13
N LEU A 38 -1.56 -8.21 -11.37
CA LEU A 38 -0.96 -7.44 -10.28
C LEU A 38 -0.43 -6.09 -10.77
N ASP A 39 0.29 -6.09 -11.88
CA ASP A 39 0.83 -4.86 -12.49
C ASP A 39 -0.29 -3.97 -13.02
N ARG A 40 -1.22 -4.52 -13.80
CA ARG A 40 -2.33 -3.81 -14.40
C ARG A 40 -3.26 -3.19 -13.36
N LEU A 41 -3.74 -3.98 -12.40
CA LEU A 41 -4.70 -3.53 -11.39
C LEU A 41 -4.07 -2.48 -10.45
N SER A 42 -2.84 -2.69 -10.02
CA SER A 42 -2.14 -1.67 -9.21
C SER A 42 -1.84 -0.39 -9.99
N THR A 43 -1.63 -0.47 -11.31
CA THR A 43 -1.51 0.72 -12.17
C THR A 43 -2.83 1.48 -12.24
N ASN A 44 -3.96 0.79 -12.45
CA ASN A 44 -5.27 1.42 -12.46
C ASN A 44 -5.49 2.20 -11.16
N ILE A 45 -5.29 1.55 -10.01
CA ILE A 45 -5.45 2.19 -8.69
C ILE A 45 -4.51 3.39 -8.55
N ALA A 46 -3.25 3.28 -8.95
CA ALA A 46 -2.27 4.36 -8.85
C ALA A 46 -2.72 5.61 -9.62
N THR A 47 -3.27 5.45 -10.83
CA THR A 47 -3.79 6.58 -11.62
C THR A 47 -4.97 7.28 -10.93
N HIS A 48 -5.82 6.53 -10.24
CA HIS A 48 -6.89 7.11 -9.42
C HIS A 48 -6.35 7.86 -8.20
N LEU A 49 -5.31 7.34 -7.53
CA LEU A 49 -4.68 8.03 -6.41
C LEU A 49 -4.10 9.39 -6.84
N LEU A 50 -3.44 9.44 -8.00
CA LEU A 50 -2.95 10.69 -8.59
C LEU A 50 -4.10 11.64 -8.93
N HIS A 51 -5.20 11.15 -9.48
CA HIS A 51 -6.40 11.94 -9.77
C HIS A 51 -7.03 12.51 -8.50
N LEU A 52 -6.96 11.79 -7.38
CA LEU A 52 -7.37 12.25 -6.06
C LEU A 52 -6.39 13.24 -5.42
N GLY A 53 -5.31 13.59 -6.10
CA GLY A 53 -4.34 14.58 -5.65
C GLY A 53 -3.17 14.02 -4.85
N MET A 54 -2.89 12.71 -4.92
CA MET A 54 -1.66 12.14 -4.34
C MET A 54 -0.44 12.72 -5.06
N LEU A 55 0.51 13.20 -4.29
CA LEU A 55 1.80 13.71 -4.75
C LEU A 55 2.92 12.76 -4.30
N SER A 56 4.06 12.79 -5.01
CA SER A 56 5.24 12.04 -4.60
C SER A 56 5.64 12.39 -3.18
N GLY A 57 5.88 11.37 -2.35
CA GLY A 57 6.19 11.51 -0.93
C GLY A 57 4.96 11.62 -0.01
N ASP A 58 3.73 11.70 -0.52
CA ASP A 58 2.54 11.65 0.33
C ASP A 58 2.39 10.27 0.99
N ARG A 59 1.98 10.28 2.27
CA ARG A 59 1.81 9.04 3.03
C ARG A 59 0.39 8.53 2.87
N ALA A 60 0.32 7.22 2.60
CA ALA A 60 -0.94 6.48 2.53
C ALA A 60 -0.89 5.29 3.50
N ALA A 61 -1.82 5.25 4.44
CA ALA A 61 -1.90 4.19 5.41
C ALA A 61 -2.78 3.05 4.90
N ILE A 62 -2.42 1.81 5.28
CA ILE A 62 -3.26 0.62 5.10
C ILE A 62 -3.52 0.00 6.47
N TRP A 63 -4.78 -0.02 6.89
CA TRP A 63 -5.24 -0.65 8.12
C TRP A 63 -6.26 -1.74 7.82
N ALA A 64 -5.76 -2.90 7.43
CA ALA A 64 -6.57 -4.03 6.96
C ALA A 64 -5.86 -5.37 7.20
N PRO A 65 -6.58 -6.50 7.22
CA PRO A 65 -5.99 -7.83 7.25
C PRO A 65 -5.27 -8.17 5.94
N ASN A 66 -4.58 -9.33 5.93
CA ASN A 66 -3.96 -9.84 4.73
C ASN A 66 -5.03 -10.24 3.70
N MET A 67 -5.01 -9.60 2.54
CA MET A 67 -5.93 -9.79 1.43
C MET A 67 -5.27 -9.30 0.13
N ASN A 68 -5.77 -9.71 -1.02
CA ASN A 68 -5.24 -9.30 -2.32
C ASN A 68 -5.27 -7.77 -2.49
N GLU A 69 -6.35 -7.13 -2.02
CA GLU A 69 -6.55 -5.68 -2.07
C GLU A 69 -5.48 -4.92 -1.30
N TRP A 70 -5.02 -5.48 -0.17
CA TRP A 70 -3.91 -4.91 0.60
C TRP A 70 -2.63 -4.80 -0.23
N VAL A 71 -2.29 -5.88 -0.94
CA VAL A 71 -1.08 -5.94 -1.78
C VAL A 71 -1.23 -5.01 -2.99
N LEU A 72 -2.40 -5.02 -3.64
CA LEU A 72 -2.69 -4.12 -4.76
C LEU A 72 -2.60 -2.64 -4.34
N ALA A 73 -3.16 -2.28 -3.18
CA ALA A 73 -3.08 -0.92 -2.63
C ALA A 73 -1.63 -0.52 -2.33
N ALA A 74 -0.84 -1.39 -1.68
CA ALA A 74 0.56 -1.12 -1.36
C ALA A 74 1.39 -0.85 -2.62
N ILE A 75 1.24 -1.68 -3.65
CA ILE A 75 1.95 -1.48 -4.92
C ILE A 75 1.47 -0.21 -5.63
N ALA A 76 0.17 0.07 -5.60
CA ALA A 76 -0.40 1.27 -6.20
C ALA A 76 0.11 2.56 -5.54
N ILE A 77 0.23 2.57 -4.20
CA ILE A 77 0.83 3.67 -3.45
C ILE A 77 2.26 3.92 -3.95
N HIS A 78 3.08 2.86 -4.04
CA HIS A 78 4.45 2.99 -4.56
C HIS A 78 4.50 3.46 -6.02
N LYS A 79 3.60 2.98 -6.89
CA LYS A 79 3.51 3.43 -8.29
C LYS A 79 3.10 4.89 -8.43
N ALA A 80 2.28 5.38 -7.52
CA ALA A 80 1.90 6.79 -7.46
C ALA A 80 2.98 7.68 -6.80
N GLY A 81 4.14 7.13 -6.45
CA GLY A 81 5.22 7.84 -5.74
C GLY A 81 4.94 8.09 -4.27
N GLY A 82 3.90 7.48 -3.72
CA GLY A 82 3.52 7.60 -2.32
C GLY A 82 4.34 6.71 -1.39
N VAL A 83 4.24 6.98 -0.09
CA VAL A 83 4.91 6.27 1.00
C VAL A 83 3.89 5.43 1.75
N LEU A 84 4.11 4.12 1.83
CA LEU A 84 3.24 3.18 2.52
C LEU A 84 3.41 3.26 4.04
N VAL A 85 2.29 3.32 4.76
CA VAL A 85 2.26 3.30 6.23
C VAL A 85 1.36 2.14 6.69
N PRO A 86 1.90 0.93 6.93
CA PRO A 86 1.09 -0.18 7.39
C PRO A 86 0.71 -0.01 8.87
N ILE A 87 -0.57 -0.25 9.19
CA ILE A 87 -1.12 -0.22 10.54
C ILE A 87 -1.55 -1.65 10.92
N ASN A 88 -1.10 -2.11 12.09
CA ASN A 88 -1.47 -3.44 12.57
C ASN A 88 -2.97 -3.50 12.93
N THR A 89 -3.67 -4.54 12.49
CA THR A 89 -5.10 -4.75 12.74
C THR A 89 -5.48 -4.91 14.22
N ARG A 90 -4.51 -5.18 15.09
CA ARG A 90 -4.73 -5.25 16.55
C ARG A 90 -4.73 -3.89 17.24
N MET A 91 -4.31 -2.83 16.54
CA MET A 91 -4.31 -1.48 17.09
C MET A 91 -5.74 -0.97 17.26
N LYS A 92 -5.94 -0.18 18.32
CA LYS A 92 -7.21 0.51 18.59
C LYS A 92 -7.18 1.93 18.00
N ALA A 93 -8.31 2.61 18.06
CA ALA A 93 -8.49 3.96 17.53
C ALA A 93 -7.33 4.93 17.86
N LYS A 94 -6.97 5.06 19.13
CA LYS A 94 -5.91 5.98 19.60
C LYS A 94 -4.51 5.63 19.07
N GLU A 95 -4.22 4.33 18.88
CA GLU A 95 -2.94 3.90 18.34
C GLU A 95 -2.89 4.14 16.83
N ALA A 96 -3.99 3.86 16.13
CA ALA A 96 -4.10 4.11 14.70
C ALA A 96 -4.09 5.60 14.39
N SER A 97 -4.85 6.43 15.14
CA SER A 97 -4.86 7.88 14.99
C SER A 97 -3.50 8.50 15.29
N TYR A 98 -2.76 7.98 16.28
CA TYR A 98 -1.39 8.39 16.53
C TYR A 98 -0.49 8.16 15.32
N ILE A 99 -0.57 6.99 14.67
CA ILE A 99 0.22 6.66 13.46
C ILE A 99 -0.18 7.56 12.30
N LEU A 100 -1.48 7.72 12.04
CA LEU A 100 -2.00 8.57 10.98
C LEU A 100 -1.53 10.02 11.11
N ASN A 101 -1.60 10.57 12.32
CA ASN A 101 -1.19 11.94 12.59
C ASN A 101 0.33 12.12 12.53
N ASN A 102 1.12 11.20 13.10
CA ASN A 102 2.58 11.31 13.08
C ASN A 102 3.20 11.04 11.70
N SER A 103 2.54 10.27 10.87
CA SER A 103 2.94 10.10 9.47
C SER A 103 2.36 11.19 8.56
N GLU A 104 1.44 12.03 9.06
CA GLU A 104 0.66 12.97 8.27
C GLU A 104 0.00 12.27 7.06
N ALA A 105 -0.59 11.09 7.28
CA ALA A 105 -1.20 10.31 6.22
C ALA A 105 -2.40 11.03 5.62
N LYS A 106 -2.38 11.20 4.30
CA LYS A 106 -3.47 11.83 3.55
C LYS A 106 -4.53 10.82 3.09
N PHE A 107 -4.14 9.57 2.92
CA PHE A 107 -4.98 8.47 2.46
C PHE A 107 -5.00 7.36 3.50
N LEU A 108 -6.18 6.79 3.70
CA LEU A 108 -6.37 5.58 4.51
C LEU A 108 -7.12 4.53 3.70
N PHE A 109 -6.49 3.40 3.48
CA PHE A 109 -7.13 2.19 3.01
C PHE A 109 -7.48 1.32 4.20
N SER A 110 -8.75 0.90 4.31
CA SER A 110 -9.19 0.06 5.41
C SER A 110 -10.34 -0.85 4.98
N VAL A 111 -10.71 -1.76 5.85
CA VAL A 111 -11.93 -2.56 5.72
C VAL A 111 -13.00 -2.02 6.64
N LYS A 112 -14.27 -2.17 6.25
CA LYS A 112 -15.38 -1.78 7.10
C LYS A 112 -15.41 -2.63 8.35
N THR A 113 -15.35 -3.96 8.18
CA THR A 113 -15.47 -4.86 9.33
C THR A 113 -14.44 -5.98 9.29
N PHE A 114 -13.68 -6.11 10.37
CA PHE A 114 -12.80 -7.24 10.62
C PHE A 114 -12.88 -7.69 12.07
N LEU A 115 -13.14 -8.98 12.33
CA LEU A 115 -13.30 -9.57 13.66
C LEU A 115 -14.34 -8.82 14.53
N GLY A 116 -15.45 -8.37 13.91
CA GLY A 116 -16.52 -7.65 14.59
C GLY A 116 -16.24 -6.18 14.90
N THR A 117 -15.17 -5.62 14.36
CA THR A 117 -14.78 -4.22 14.56
C THR A 117 -14.90 -3.44 13.27
N ASP A 118 -15.65 -2.33 13.28
CA ASP A 118 -15.67 -1.35 12.19
C ASP A 118 -14.51 -0.37 12.37
N TYR A 119 -13.53 -0.43 11.46
CA TYR A 119 -12.33 0.40 11.57
C TYR A 119 -12.57 1.87 11.21
N PHE A 120 -13.55 2.17 10.35
CA PHE A 120 -13.89 3.55 10.03
C PHE A 120 -14.66 4.21 11.18
N GLU A 121 -15.60 3.48 11.81
CA GLU A 121 -16.33 3.93 12.98
C GLU A 121 -15.40 4.23 14.16
N LEU A 122 -14.37 3.38 14.37
CA LEU A 122 -13.38 3.61 15.42
C LEU A 122 -12.67 4.97 15.31
N LEU A 123 -12.53 5.49 14.10
CA LEU A 123 -11.82 6.76 13.83
C LEU A 123 -12.75 7.98 13.84
N GLU A 124 -14.06 7.83 13.96
CA GLU A 124 -15.00 8.97 13.91
C GLU A 124 -14.79 9.98 15.05
N SER A 125 -14.35 9.51 16.22
CA SER A 125 -14.07 10.35 17.37
C SER A 125 -12.64 10.91 17.42
N GLU A 126 -11.77 10.53 16.48
CA GLU A 126 -10.38 10.91 16.47
C GLU A 126 -10.16 12.16 15.57
N ASP A 127 -9.31 13.06 16.03
CA ASP A 127 -8.89 14.22 15.22
C ASP A 127 -7.79 13.81 14.22
N LEU A 128 -8.09 13.88 12.93
CA LEU A 128 -7.24 13.46 11.83
C LEU A 128 -7.08 14.59 10.79
N PRO A 129 -6.41 15.69 11.13
CA PRO A 129 -6.38 16.91 10.32
C PRO A 129 -5.72 16.73 8.94
N HIS A 130 -4.89 15.71 8.76
CA HIS A 130 -4.18 15.45 7.50
C HIS A 130 -4.91 14.45 6.61
N LEU A 131 -5.86 13.67 7.14
CA LEU A 131 -6.54 12.62 6.42
C LEU A 131 -7.60 13.19 5.48
N LEU A 132 -7.36 13.08 4.17
CA LEU A 132 -8.24 13.64 3.14
C LEU A 132 -9.15 12.57 2.51
N HIS A 133 -8.66 11.35 2.36
CA HIS A 133 -9.33 10.29 1.63
C HIS A 133 -9.38 8.99 2.44
N LYS A 134 -10.58 8.43 2.55
CA LYS A 134 -10.84 7.09 3.10
C LYS A 134 -11.29 6.18 1.96
N ILE A 135 -10.65 5.01 1.81
CA ILE A 135 -10.90 4.05 0.74
C ILE A 135 -11.21 2.70 1.36
N SER A 136 -12.41 2.17 1.08
CA SER A 136 -12.82 0.86 1.58
C SER A 136 -12.33 -0.24 0.66
N LEU A 137 -11.58 -1.21 1.22
CA LEU A 137 -11.03 -2.35 0.51
C LEU A 137 -12.06 -3.47 0.29
N ASP A 138 -13.10 -3.55 1.12
CA ASP A 138 -14.09 -4.63 1.16
C ASP A 138 -15.50 -4.22 0.69
N GLU A 139 -15.74 -2.95 0.42
CA GLU A 139 -17.04 -2.45 -0.01
C GLU A 139 -17.13 -2.31 -1.54
N SER A 140 -18.18 -2.89 -2.11
CA SER A 140 -18.43 -2.82 -3.55
C SER A 140 -19.06 -1.50 -4.01
N LYS A 141 -19.61 -0.69 -3.09
CA LYS A 141 -20.24 0.59 -3.40
C LYS A 141 -19.61 1.72 -2.59
N PRO A 142 -19.23 2.82 -3.24
CA PRO A 142 -18.81 4.02 -2.53
C PRO A 142 -20.01 4.58 -1.75
N ASN A 143 -19.75 5.13 -0.59
CA ASN A 143 -20.71 5.94 0.15
C ASN A 143 -20.20 7.38 0.22
N GLU A 144 -20.97 8.30 0.84
CA GLU A 144 -20.61 9.72 0.93
C GLU A 144 -19.28 9.98 1.66
N LEU A 145 -18.81 9.02 2.46
CA LEU A 145 -17.62 9.16 3.30
C LEU A 145 -16.40 8.38 2.77
N ASN A 146 -16.64 7.29 2.01
CA ASN A 146 -15.57 6.38 1.59
C ASN A 146 -15.67 6.06 0.10
N GLN A 147 -14.53 6.00 -0.56
CA GLN A 147 -14.43 5.52 -1.95
C GLN A 147 -14.34 4.00 -1.98
N SER A 148 -14.91 3.38 -3.00
CA SER A 148 -14.80 1.94 -3.21
C SER A 148 -13.51 1.60 -3.92
N PHE A 149 -12.72 0.71 -3.34
CA PHE A 149 -11.52 0.17 -3.97
C PHE A 149 -11.83 -0.58 -5.27
N LEU A 150 -13.01 -1.21 -5.37
CA LEU A 150 -13.42 -1.93 -6.56
C LEU A 150 -13.48 -0.99 -7.79
N SER A 151 -14.04 0.21 -7.62
CA SER A 151 -14.10 1.19 -8.72
C SER A 151 -12.73 1.67 -9.17
N LEU A 152 -11.74 1.69 -8.28
CA LEU A 152 -10.37 2.09 -8.62
C LEU A 152 -9.62 1.00 -9.42
N LYS A 153 -10.04 -0.26 -9.32
CA LYS A 153 -9.43 -1.39 -10.05
C LYS A 153 -9.87 -1.47 -11.52
N GLU A 154 -11.06 -0.96 -11.87
CA GLU A 154 -11.71 -1.28 -13.14
C GLU A 154 -10.94 -0.74 -14.36
N GLN A 155 -10.53 0.51 -14.34
CA GLN A 155 -9.89 1.16 -15.49
C GLN A 155 -8.85 2.19 -15.05
N ALA A 156 -7.71 2.23 -15.77
CA ALA A 156 -6.74 3.32 -15.61
C ALA A 156 -7.31 4.64 -16.12
N LEU A 157 -7.01 5.70 -15.40
CA LEU A 157 -7.25 7.07 -15.89
C LEU A 157 -6.09 7.52 -16.80
N ALA A 158 -6.34 8.51 -17.65
CA ALA A 158 -5.33 9.08 -18.54
C ALA A 158 -4.41 10.05 -17.75
N VAL A 159 -3.69 9.49 -16.77
CA VAL A 159 -2.73 10.21 -15.93
C VAL A 159 -1.39 9.46 -16.01
N GLU A 160 -0.31 10.20 -16.20
CA GLU A 160 1.04 9.64 -16.24
C GLU A 160 1.54 9.36 -14.83
N LEU A 161 2.13 8.16 -14.63
CA LEU A 161 2.74 7.81 -13.35
C LEU A 161 4.05 8.58 -13.16
N PRO A 162 4.36 9.04 -11.93
CA PRO A 162 5.61 9.73 -11.67
C PRO A 162 6.81 8.80 -11.79
N GLU A 163 7.97 9.38 -12.05
CA GLU A 163 9.24 8.67 -11.86
C GLU A 163 9.49 8.47 -10.36
N VAL A 164 9.85 7.24 -10.00
CA VAL A 164 10.20 6.85 -8.62
C VAL A 164 11.67 6.47 -8.59
N SER A 165 12.42 7.07 -7.66
CA SER A 165 13.84 6.76 -7.44
C SER A 165 14.03 5.64 -6.43
N GLU A 166 15.10 4.86 -6.58
CA GLU A 166 15.48 3.85 -5.59
C GLU A 166 15.79 4.43 -4.20
N THR A 167 16.11 5.71 -4.11
CA THR A 167 16.36 6.42 -2.86
C THR A 167 15.13 7.07 -2.24
N ASP A 168 14.00 7.11 -2.96
CA ASP A 168 12.76 7.63 -2.42
C ASP A 168 12.26 6.77 -1.26
N MET A 169 11.58 7.41 -0.32
CA MET A 169 10.92 6.69 0.77
C MET A 169 9.86 5.74 0.20
N ALA A 170 9.95 4.48 0.59
CA ALA A 170 8.94 3.48 0.24
C ALA A 170 7.94 3.28 1.38
N ASP A 171 8.45 3.11 2.61
CA ASP A 171 7.61 2.76 3.76
C ASP A 171 8.00 3.53 5.02
N ILE A 172 7.01 3.70 5.91
CA ILE A 172 7.20 4.10 7.31
C ILE A 172 6.54 3.03 8.19
N ILE A 173 7.36 2.21 8.85
CA ILE A 173 6.88 1.14 9.73
C ILE A 173 6.98 1.60 11.18
N PHE A 174 5.83 1.68 11.88
CA PHE A 174 5.81 2.05 13.28
C PHE A 174 6.10 0.85 14.18
N THR A 175 7.13 0.97 15.01
CA THR A 175 7.55 -0.04 15.96
C THR A 175 7.26 0.41 17.39
N SER A 176 7.00 -0.56 18.30
CA SER A 176 6.88 -0.28 19.73
C SER A 176 8.23 0.22 20.27
N GLY A 177 8.35 1.52 20.46
CA GLY A 177 9.56 2.11 21.03
C GLY A 177 9.70 1.74 22.51
N THR A 178 10.93 1.60 22.97
CA THR A 178 11.28 1.40 24.41
C THR A 178 10.81 2.55 25.31
N THR A 179 10.42 3.69 24.74
CA THR A 179 9.97 4.91 25.43
C THR A 179 8.44 5.07 25.48
N GLY A 180 7.65 4.03 25.13
CA GLY A 180 6.19 4.01 25.27
C GLY A 180 5.40 4.57 24.10
N LYS A 181 5.98 5.38 23.21
CA LYS A 181 5.33 5.84 21.97
C LYS A 181 5.94 5.15 20.75
N PRO A 182 5.12 4.66 19.79
CA PRO A 182 5.64 4.08 18.55
C PRO A 182 6.52 5.07 17.78
N LYS A 183 7.59 4.56 17.16
CA LYS A 183 8.50 5.34 16.31
C LYS A 183 8.39 4.85 14.88
N GLY A 184 8.27 5.75 13.92
CA GLY A 184 8.27 5.45 12.50
C GLY A 184 9.69 5.20 12.00
N VAL A 185 9.94 3.99 11.50
CA VAL A 185 11.18 3.62 10.82
C VAL A 185 10.97 3.80 9.33
N ILE A 186 11.77 4.66 8.74
CA ILE A 186 11.73 4.98 7.31
C ILE A 186 12.63 4.02 6.53
N SER A 187 12.14 3.47 5.44
CA SER A 187 12.93 2.70 4.48
C SER A 187 12.71 3.19 3.05
N SER A 188 13.78 3.16 2.24
CA SER A 188 13.72 3.46 0.81
C SER A 188 13.39 2.21 0.00
N HIS A 189 13.02 2.39 -1.28
CA HIS A 189 12.84 1.27 -2.21
C HIS A 189 14.07 0.37 -2.25
N LEU A 190 15.26 0.96 -2.36
CA LEU A 190 16.52 0.22 -2.39
C LEU A 190 16.77 -0.62 -1.14
N GLN A 191 16.47 -0.06 0.05
CA GLN A 191 16.64 -0.78 1.31
C GLN A 191 15.72 -2.00 1.37
N ASN A 192 14.44 -1.83 1.01
CA ASN A 192 13.47 -2.91 0.99
C ASN A 192 13.88 -4.03 0.02
N ILE A 193 14.25 -3.67 -1.20
CA ILE A 193 14.66 -4.64 -2.22
C ILE A 193 15.88 -5.44 -1.76
N LYS A 194 16.89 -4.76 -1.20
CA LYS A 194 18.08 -5.45 -0.68
C LYS A 194 17.76 -6.41 0.47
N VAL A 195 16.90 -6.00 1.40
CA VAL A 195 16.48 -6.87 2.50
C VAL A 195 15.79 -8.13 1.96
N PHE A 196 14.87 -7.99 1.00
CA PHE A 196 14.18 -9.13 0.39
C PHE A 196 15.11 -10.00 -0.46
N GLU A 197 16.06 -9.42 -1.19
CA GLU A 197 17.05 -10.16 -1.96
C GLU A 197 17.95 -11.02 -1.04
N TYR A 198 18.49 -10.44 0.02
CA TYR A 198 19.29 -11.17 1.00
C TYR A 198 18.47 -12.25 1.71
N TRP A 199 17.27 -11.92 2.14
CA TRP A 199 16.40 -12.87 2.83
C TRP A 199 16.03 -14.05 1.94
N SER A 200 15.61 -13.81 0.70
CA SER A 200 15.26 -14.87 -0.26
C SER A 200 16.46 -15.78 -0.57
N THR A 201 17.64 -15.21 -0.70
CA THR A 201 18.89 -15.96 -0.90
C THR A 201 19.21 -16.81 0.32
N TYR A 202 19.09 -16.24 1.53
CA TYR A 202 19.43 -16.90 2.78
C TYR A 202 18.52 -18.10 3.10
N ILE A 203 17.22 -17.98 2.83
CA ILE A 203 16.26 -19.09 3.04
C ILE A 203 16.15 -20.04 1.85
N GLY A 204 16.93 -19.84 0.79
CA GLY A 204 16.98 -20.73 -0.36
C GLY A 204 15.74 -20.68 -1.25
N LEU A 205 15.04 -19.54 -1.32
CA LEU A 205 14.02 -19.31 -2.33
C LEU A 205 14.68 -19.18 -3.70
N ASN A 206 14.84 -20.31 -4.37
CA ASN A 206 15.34 -20.38 -5.76
C ASN A 206 14.16 -20.41 -6.72
N LYS A 207 14.44 -19.98 -7.97
CA LYS A 207 13.50 -19.96 -9.09
C LYS A 207 12.96 -21.36 -9.42
#